data_f29dbf3c56a4ca57ec8e0ef3b5450c47
#
_entry.id   f29dbf3c56a4ca57ec8e0ef3b5450c47
#
_cell.length_a   1.000
_cell.length_b   1.000
_cell.length_c   1.000
_cell.angle_alpha   90.00
_cell.angle_beta   90.00
_cell.angle_gamma   90.00
#
_symmetry.space_group_name_H-M   'P 1'
#
loop_
_entity.id
_entity.type
_entity.pdbx_description
1 polymer ?
#
loop_
_entity_poly.entity_id
_entity_poly.type
_entity_poly.pdbx_seq_one_letter_code
_entity_poly.pdbx_strand_id
1 'polypeptide(L)'
;MNFDFIKISRATFIIAIICFFLPWIQVSCGSHHADFSGIDFVTGKTLSNGKHIHPIHEVVFAFLLALAGIAITFARGKFANTKIVSIGTAVVSAIGFLLLYRFKGQLHNAFLIDQEQGYILPNVELHFRYGLYLTMLSFVAAFLIGVYSLKRQVHDTK
;
A
#
# COMPACT_ATOMS: atom_id res chain seq x y z
N MET A 1 -12.29 -29.19 0.56
CA MET A 1 -12.36 -27.81 1.14
C MET A 1 -12.52 -26.83 -0.01
N ASN A 2 -13.71 -26.25 -0.18
CA ASN A 2 -13.90 -25.16 -1.14
C ASN A 2 -13.30 -23.89 -0.57
N PHE A 3 -12.07 -23.56 -0.96
CA PHE A 3 -11.44 -22.31 -0.61
C PHE A 3 -12.17 -21.15 -1.33
N ASP A 4 -12.84 -20.32 -0.55
CA ASP A 4 -13.50 -19.12 -1.02
C ASP A 4 -12.44 -18.03 -1.27
N PHE A 5 -11.75 -18.11 -2.42
CA PHE A 5 -10.65 -17.19 -2.79
C PHE A 5 -11.03 -15.71 -2.67
N ILE A 6 -12.32 -15.41 -2.80
CA ILE A 6 -12.84 -14.04 -2.68
C ILE A 6 -12.89 -13.58 -1.24
N LYS A 7 -13.23 -14.46 -0.29
CA LYS A 7 -13.16 -14.10 1.13
C LYS A 7 -11.73 -13.79 1.53
N ILE A 8 -10.77 -14.59 1.01
CA ILE A 8 -9.34 -14.39 1.29
C ILE A 8 -8.86 -13.08 0.64
N SER A 9 -9.21 -12.82 -0.63
CA SER A 9 -8.87 -11.56 -1.31
C SER A 9 -9.44 -10.34 -0.58
N ARG A 10 -10.67 -10.43 -0.08
CA ARG A 10 -11.28 -9.37 0.74
C ARG A 10 -10.49 -9.13 2.02
N ALA A 11 -10.10 -10.20 2.71
CA ALA A 11 -9.31 -10.10 3.94
C ALA A 11 -7.95 -9.43 3.68
N THR A 12 -7.28 -9.73 2.56
CA THR A 12 -5.98 -9.11 2.23
C THR A 12 -6.10 -7.60 2.00
N PHE A 13 -7.17 -7.10 1.35
CA PHE A 13 -7.38 -5.67 1.20
C PHE A 13 -7.76 -4.97 2.51
N ILE A 14 -8.53 -5.63 3.39
CA ILE A 14 -8.83 -5.10 4.73
C ILE A 14 -7.52 -4.99 5.53
N ILE A 15 -6.66 -6.00 5.49
CA ILE A 15 -5.35 -5.97 6.14
C ILE A 15 -4.50 -4.84 5.55
N ALA A 16 -4.50 -4.66 4.22
CA ALA A 16 -3.79 -3.55 3.58
C ALA A 16 -4.23 -2.20 4.15
N ILE A 17 -5.55 -1.96 4.28
CA ILE A 17 -6.07 -0.70 4.86
C ILE A 17 -5.65 -0.53 6.32
N ILE A 18 -5.72 -1.59 7.14
CA ILE A 18 -5.25 -1.53 8.52
C ILE A 18 -3.76 -1.18 8.57
N CYS A 19 -2.95 -1.72 7.66
CA CYS A 19 -1.54 -1.42 7.57
C CYS A 19 -1.22 0.04 7.20
N PHE A 20 -2.16 0.80 6.61
CA PHE A 20 -2.00 2.25 6.41
C PHE A 20 -1.99 3.03 7.73
N PHE A 21 -2.58 2.52 8.79
CA PHE A 21 -2.54 3.14 10.12
C PHE A 21 -1.31 2.78 10.94
N LEU A 22 -0.52 1.79 10.49
CA LEU A 22 0.74 1.42 11.14
C LEU A 22 1.87 2.40 10.76
N PRO A 23 2.94 2.49 11.58
CA PRO A 23 4.09 3.31 11.25
C PRO A 23 4.81 2.78 10.01
N TRP A 24 4.98 3.64 9.01
CA TRP A 24 5.67 3.35 7.75
C TRP A 24 7.11 3.82 7.75
N ILE A 25 7.33 4.98 8.36
CA ILE A 25 8.61 5.67 8.34
C ILE A 25 8.88 6.24 9.72
N GLN A 26 10.12 6.10 10.16
CA GLN A 26 10.65 6.79 11.32
C GLN A 26 11.79 7.70 10.87
N VAL A 27 11.72 8.95 11.26
CA VAL A 27 12.81 9.91 11.12
C VAL A 27 13.41 10.13 12.50
N SER A 28 14.71 9.88 12.62
CA SER A 28 15.47 10.06 13.86
C SER A 28 16.40 11.27 13.72
N CYS A 29 16.39 12.12 14.72
CA CYS A 29 17.33 13.24 14.82
C CYS A 29 17.90 13.26 16.25
N GLY A 30 19.08 12.67 16.45
CA GLY A 30 19.65 12.47 17.76
C GLY A 30 18.75 11.63 18.67
N SER A 31 18.30 12.22 19.80
CA SER A 31 17.40 11.55 20.75
C SER A 31 15.90 11.67 20.41
N HIS A 32 15.55 12.44 19.39
CA HIS A 32 14.17 12.64 18.98
C HIS A 32 13.79 11.73 17.82
N HIS A 33 12.62 11.08 17.94
CA HIS A 33 12.07 10.22 16.90
C HIS A 33 10.69 10.71 16.50
N ALA A 34 10.41 10.73 15.22
CA ALA A 34 9.08 11.02 14.68
C ALA A 34 8.63 9.87 13.79
N ASP A 35 7.50 9.27 14.13
CA ASP A 35 6.88 8.20 13.34
C ASP A 35 5.80 8.78 12.42
N PHE A 36 5.77 8.29 11.19
CA PHE A 36 4.78 8.63 10.18
C PHE A 36 4.08 7.35 9.72
N SER A 37 2.78 7.37 9.79
CA SER A 37 1.92 6.29 9.28
C SER A 37 1.59 6.51 7.80
N GLY A 38 1.11 5.48 7.11
CA GLY A 38 0.62 5.62 5.74
C GLY A 38 -0.50 6.64 5.61
N ILE A 39 -1.38 6.73 6.61
CA ILE A 39 -2.49 7.69 6.60
C ILE A 39 -2.01 9.15 6.74
N ASP A 40 -0.89 9.41 7.42
CA ASP A 40 -0.29 10.74 7.49
C ASP A 40 0.13 11.25 6.10
N PHE A 41 0.53 10.34 5.19
CA PHE A 41 0.85 10.67 3.80
C PHE A 41 -0.38 10.76 2.89
N VAL A 42 -1.51 10.17 3.29
CA VAL A 42 -2.79 10.31 2.56
C VAL A 42 -3.46 11.64 2.88
N THR A 43 -3.49 12.03 4.15
CA THR A 43 -4.24 13.20 4.62
C THR A 43 -3.38 14.46 4.74
N GLY A 44 -2.07 14.29 4.79
CA GLY A 44 -1.14 15.33 5.20
C GLY A 44 -1.06 15.42 6.73
N LYS A 45 0.06 15.93 7.22
CA LYS A 45 0.31 16.10 8.67
C LYS A 45 1.02 17.42 8.94
N THR A 46 0.55 18.15 9.94
CA THR A 46 1.25 19.31 10.45
C THR A 46 2.17 18.88 11.58
N LEU A 47 3.47 19.16 11.45
CA LEU A 47 4.45 18.89 12.48
C LEU A 47 4.37 19.92 13.60
N SER A 48 4.93 19.59 14.77
CA SER A 48 4.98 20.47 15.94
C SER A 48 5.72 21.79 15.70
N ASN A 49 6.58 21.85 14.67
CA ASN A 49 7.29 23.05 14.23
C ASN A 49 6.49 23.92 13.25
N GLY A 50 5.21 23.62 13.01
CA GLY A 50 4.34 24.32 12.07
C GLY A 50 4.53 23.97 10.60
N LYS A 51 5.49 23.11 10.26
CA LYS A 51 5.71 22.64 8.87
C LYS A 51 4.62 21.64 8.47
N HIS A 52 4.00 21.85 7.31
CA HIS A 52 2.94 20.98 6.81
C HIS A 52 3.51 20.00 5.77
N ILE A 53 3.30 18.71 5.98
CA ILE A 53 3.57 17.67 4.98
C ILE A 53 2.33 17.57 4.10
N HIS A 54 2.51 17.82 2.80
CA HIS A 54 1.42 17.66 1.83
C HIS A 54 1.12 16.19 1.55
N PRO A 55 -0.14 15.85 1.21
CA PRO A 55 -0.50 14.52 0.76
C PRO A 55 0.37 14.07 -0.44
N ILE A 56 0.84 12.83 -0.40
CA ILE A 56 1.65 12.26 -1.46
C ILE A 56 0.75 11.46 -2.40
N HIS A 57 0.67 11.88 -3.65
CA HIS A 57 -0.28 11.34 -4.63
C HIS A 57 -0.18 9.82 -4.80
N GLU A 58 1.04 9.26 -4.83
CA GLU A 58 1.25 7.82 -4.96
C GLU A 58 0.62 7.04 -3.82
N VAL A 59 0.72 7.56 -2.59
CA VAL A 59 0.17 6.93 -1.38
C VAL A 59 -1.35 7.08 -1.36
N VAL A 60 -1.87 8.26 -1.73
CA VAL A 60 -3.32 8.50 -1.87
C VAL A 60 -3.93 7.53 -2.87
N PHE A 61 -3.34 7.40 -4.06
CA PHE A 61 -3.83 6.46 -5.08
C PHE A 61 -3.73 5.00 -4.62
N ALA A 62 -2.65 4.60 -3.95
CA ALA A 62 -2.54 3.24 -3.40
C ALA A 62 -3.63 2.96 -2.35
N PHE A 63 -3.98 3.92 -1.51
CA PHE A 63 -5.07 3.81 -0.54
C PHE A 63 -6.44 3.70 -1.23
N LEU A 64 -6.70 4.54 -2.24
CA LEU A 64 -7.94 4.46 -3.03
C LEU A 64 -8.06 3.13 -3.78
N LEU A 65 -6.95 2.58 -4.29
CA LEU A 65 -6.92 1.26 -4.91
C LEU A 65 -7.22 0.13 -3.90
N ALA A 66 -6.75 0.23 -2.65
CA ALA A 66 -7.11 -0.72 -1.61
C ALA A 66 -8.63 -0.70 -1.33
N LEU A 67 -9.25 0.49 -1.26
CA LEU A 67 -10.70 0.66 -1.12
C LEU A 67 -11.45 0.11 -2.34
N ALA A 68 -10.98 0.41 -3.56
CA ALA A 68 -11.55 -0.12 -4.79
C ALA A 68 -11.46 -1.65 -4.85
N GLY A 69 -10.36 -2.25 -4.39
CA GLY A 69 -10.21 -3.70 -4.26
C GLY A 69 -11.27 -4.32 -3.36
N ILE A 70 -11.55 -3.70 -2.21
CA ILE A 70 -12.67 -4.10 -1.34
C ILE A 70 -14.00 -3.98 -2.09
N ALA A 71 -14.28 -2.83 -2.71
CA ALA A 71 -15.53 -2.60 -3.41
C ALA A 71 -15.78 -3.63 -4.52
N ILE A 72 -14.75 -3.96 -5.33
CA ILE A 72 -14.82 -4.98 -6.37
C ILE A 72 -15.16 -6.35 -5.78
N THR A 73 -14.57 -6.72 -4.63
CA THR A 73 -14.83 -8.01 -3.98
C THR A 73 -16.23 -8.09 -3.35
N PHE A 74 -16.84 -6.97 -2.99
CA PHE A 74 -18.22 -6.90 -2.48
C PHE A 74 -19.27 -6.84 -3.60
N ALA A 75 -18.97 -6.23 -4.74
CA ALA A 75 -19.90 -6.07 -5.87
C ALA A 75 -20.33 -7.40 -6.53
N ARG A 76 -19.65 -8.52 -6.22
CA ARG A 76 -19.91 -9.86 -6.78
C ARG A 76 -21.35 -10.37 -6.60
N GLY A 77 -22.10 -9.88 -5.63
CA GLY A 77 -23.43 -10.45 -5.30
C GLY A 77 -24.54 -10.19 -6.32
N LYS A 78 -24.38 -9.22 -7.23
CA LYS A 78 -25.44 -8.80 -8.17
C LYS A 78 -25.02 -8.61 -9.64
N PHE A 79 -23.74 -8.31 -9.96
CA PHE A 79 -23.41 -7.78 -11.29
C PHE A 79 -22.11 -8.32 -11.94
N ALA A 80 -21.26 -9.11 -11.28
CA ALA A 80 -19.95 -9.40 -11.82
C ALA A 80 -19.68 -10.90 -11.99
N ASN A 81 -19.28 -11.27 -13.22
CA ASN A 81 -18.70 -12.55 -13.53
C ASN A 81 -17.40 -12.75 -12.71
N THR A 82 -17.22 -13.92 -12.13
CA THR A 82 -16.06 -14.25 -11.27
C THR A 82 -14.72 -13.95 -11.96
N LYS A 83 -14.63 -14.10 -13.29
CA LYS A 83 -13.44 -13.78 -14.08
C LYS A 83 -13.10 -12.29 -14.02
N ILE A 84 -14.09 -11.41 -14.17
CA ILE A 84 -13.91 -9.95 -14.14
C ILE A 84 -13.42 -9.50 -12.75
N VAL A 85 -13.98 -10.07 -11.68
CA VAL A 85 -13.55 -9.76 -10.31
C VAL A 85 -12.09 -10.19 -10.08
N SER A 86 -11.70 -11.38 -10.54
CA SER A 86 -10.33 -11.88 -10.39
C SER A 86 -9.31 -11.03 -11.17
N ILE A 87 -9.64 -10.63 -12.39
CA ILE A 87 -8.81 -9.73 -13.20
C ILE A 87 -8.71 -8.35 -12.52
N GLY A 88 -9.84 -7.77 -12.12
CA GLY A 88 -9.88 -6.47 -11.44
C GLY A 88 -9.04 -6.46 -10.16
N THR A 89 -9.16 -7.50 -9.35
CA THR A 89 -8.37 -7.68 -8.13
C THR A 89 -6.86 -7.75 -8.43
N ALA A 90 -6.45 -8.52 -9.43
CA ALA A 90 -5.05 -8.65 -9.82
C ALA A 90 -4.48 -7.32 -10.34
N VAL A 91 -5.22 -6.62 -11.21
CA VAL A 91 -4.79 -5.32 -11.77
C VAL A 91 -4.65 -4.26 -10.67
N VAL A 92 -5.67 -4.11 -9.82
CA VAL A 92 -5.66 -3.14 -8.72
C VAL A 92 -4.50 -3.41 -7.76
N SER A 93 -4.25 -4.69 -7.44
CA SER A 93 -3.15 -5.07 -6.55
C SER A 93 -1.78 -4.80 -7.16
N ALA A 94 -1.59 -5.09 -8.45
CA ALA A 94 -0.33 -4.83 -9.14
C ALA A 94 -0.02 -3.33 -9.18
N ILE A 95 -1.00 -2.49 -9.52
CA ILE A 95 -0.83 -1.04 -9.57
C ILE A 95 -0.56 -0.49 -8.16
N GLY A 96 -1.30 -0.93 -7.14
CA GLY A 96 -1.09 -0.52 -5.75
C GLY A 96 0.33 -0.83 -5.25
N PHE A 97 0.83 -2.03 -5.54
CA PHE A 97 2.20 -2.42 -5.22
C PHE A 97 3.23 -1.54 -5.92
N LEU A 98 3.08 -1.29 -7.24
CA LEU A 98 4.00 -0.45 -8.01
C LEU A 98 4.06 0.99 -7.50
N LEU A 99 2.92 1.57 -7.12
CA LEU A 99 2.86 2.92 -6.55
C LEU A 99 3.64 3.00 -5.23
N LEU A 100 3.45 2.04 -4.33
CA LEU A 100 4.18 2.01 -3.06
C LEU A 100 5.67 1.74 -3.25
N TYR A 101 6.04 0.91 -4.23
CA TYR A 101 7.43 0.67 -4.56
C TYR A 101 8.12 1.94 -5.08
N ARG A 102 7.45 2.70 -5.96
CA ARG A 102 7.93 4.00 -6.45
C ARG A 102 8.05 5.02 -5.33
N PHE A 103 7.03 5.13 -4.46
CA PHE A 103 7.05 6.00 -3.29
C PHE A 103 8.28 5.72 -2.41
N LYS A 104 8.54 4.45 -2.09
CA LYS A 104 9.72 4.07 -1.30
C LYS A 104 11.03 4.53 -1.97
N GLY A 105 11.16 4.30 -3.29
CA GLY A 105 12.34 4.69 -4.06
C GLY A 105 12.53 6.20 -4.13
N GLN A 106 11.47 6.94 -4.40
CA GLN A 106 11.52 8.41 -4.47
C GLN A 106 11.91 9.03 -3.12
N LEU A 107 11.33 8.54 -2.03
CA LEU A 107 11.63 9.05 -0.71
C LEU A 107 13.06 8.76 -0.29
N HIS A 108 13.57 7.55 -0.58
CA HIS A 108 14.95 7.18 -0.30
C HIS A 108 15.94 8.06 -1.08
N ASN A 109 15.69 8.26 -2.38
CA ASN A 109 16.54 9.09 -3.23
C ASN A 109 16.50 10.56 -2.85
N ALA A 110 15.31 11.12 -2.54
CA ALA A 110 15.18 12.49 -2.09
C ALA A 110 15.96 12.73 -0.79
N PHE A 111 15.88 11.79 0.15
CA PHE A 111 16.60 11.88 1.41
C PHE A 111 18.12 11.87 1.22
N LEU A 112 18.64 11.00 0.33
CA LEU A 112 20.07 10.94 0.03
C LEU A 112 20.58 12.24 -0.63
N ILE A 113 19.84 12.80 -1.59
CA ILE A 113 20.20 14.05 -2.28
C ILE A 113 20.22 15.23 -1.29
N ASP A 114 19.23 15.35 -0.43
CA ASP A 114 19.16 16.42 0.57
C ASP A 114 20.30 16.30 1.59
N GLN A 115 20.72 15.09 1.92
CA GLN A 115 21.86 14.85 2.80
C GLN A 115 23.20 15.24 2.13
N GLU A 116 23.40 14.87 0.86
CA GLU A 116 24.59 15.24 0.09
C GLU A 116 24.72 16.76 -0.12
N GLN A 117 23.60 17.46 -0.28
CA GLN A 117 23.54 18.92 -0.44
C GLN A 117 23.66 19.69 0.89
N GLY A 118 23.72 18.98 2.02
CA GLY A 118 23.85 19.60 3.34
C GLY A 118 22.55 20.25 3.87
N TYR A 119 21.41 20.02 3.24
CA TYR A 119 20.12 20.50 3.73
C TYR A 119 19.61 19.71 4.92
N ILE A 120 20.06 18.47 5.09
CA ILE A 120 19.76 17.61 6.23
C ILE A 120 20.98 17.48 7.10
N LEU A 121 20.82 17.64 8.41
CA LEU A 121 21.91 17.48 9.37
C LEU A 121 22.46 16.03 9.29
N PRO A 122 23.78 15.81 9.45
CA PRO A 122 24.39 14.48 9.29
C PRO A 122 23.89 13.43 10.29
N ASN A 123 23.18 13.82 11.33
CA ASN A 123 22.63 12.94 12.37
C ASN A 123 21.13 12.60 12.15
N VAL A 124 20.57 12.92 10.98
CA VAL A 124 19.18 12.55 10.65
C VAL A 124 19.20 11.25 9.87
N GLU A 125 18.49 10.24 10.39
CA GLU A 125 18.35 8.93 9.77
C GLU A 125 16.90 8.64 9.41
N LEU A 126 16.69 8.04 8.23
CA LEU A 126 15.38 7.61 7.75
C LEU A 126 15.31 6.08 7.82
N HIS A 127 14.38 5.57 8.63
CA HIS A 127 14.12 4.15 8.75
C HIS A 127 12.73 3.78 8.24
N PHE A 128 12.66 2.86 7.27
CA PHE A 128 11.39 2.27 6.85
C PHE A 128 10.93 1.25 7.88
N ARG A 129 9.68 1.39 8.34
CA ARG A 129 9.06 0.52 9.34
C ARG A 129 8.20 -0.56 8.69
N TYR A 130 7.82 -1.53 9.52
CA TYR A 130 7.07 -2.72 9.10
C TYR A 130 5.72 -2.42 8.43
N GLY A 131 5.06 -1.32 8.77
CA GLY A 131 3.75 -0.97 8.19
C GLY A 131 3.77 -0.84 6.67
N LEU A 132 4.82 -0.22 6.10
CA LEU A 132 4.99 -0.12 4.65
C LEU A 132 5.16 -1.50 3.99
N TYR A 133 6.03 -2.34 4.57
CA TYR A 133 6.31 -3.67 4.03
C TYR A 133 5.09 -4.59 4.11
N LEU A 134 4.33 -4.54 5.21
CA LEU A 134 3.10 -5.30 5.37
C LEU A 134 2.03 -4.87 4.37
N THR A 135 1.92 -3.57 4.08
CA THR A 135 1.01 -3.08 3.05
C THR A 135 1.41 -3.59 1.67
N MET A 136 2.70 -3.52 1.33
CA MET A 136 3.21 -4.06 0.06
C MET A 136 2.98 -5.57 -0.04
N LEU A 137 3.24 -6.31 1.02
CA LEU A 137 3.01 -7.76 1.09
C LEU A 137 1.53 -8.11 0.90
N SER A 138 0.62 -7.32 1.49
CA SER A 138 -0.83 -7.50 1.31
C SER A 138 -1.26 -7.32 -0.15
N PHE A 139 -0.70 -6.35 -0.87
CA PHE A 139 -0.97 -6.19 -2.30
C PHE A 139 -0.40 -7.36 -3.12
N VAL A 140 0.80 -7.86 -2.81
CA VAL A 140 1.37 -9.04 -3.46
C VAL A 140 0.50 -10.27 -3.21
N ALA A 141 0.05 -10.49 -1.98
CA ALA A 141 -0.84 -11.60 -1.65
C ALA A 141 -2.17 -11.52 -2.42
N ALA A 142 -2.79 -10.32 -2.48
CA ALA A 142 -4.02 -10.09 -3.24
C ALA A 142 -3.82 -10.35 -4.74
N PHE A 143 -2.69 -9.95 -5.30
CA PHE A 143 -2.31 -10.22 -6.69
C PHE A 143 -2.22 -11.73 -6.97
N LEU A 144 -1.47 -12.46 -6.14
CA LEU A 144 -1.31 -13.91 -6.29
C LEU A 144 -2.64 -14.66 -6.20
N ILE A 145 -3.50 -14.26 -5.26
CA ILE A 145 -4.85 -14.83 -5.11
C ILE A 145 -5.69 -14.56 -6.35
N GLY A 146 -5.65 -13.33 -6.89
CA GLY A 146 -6.35 -12.95 -8.12
C GLY A 146 -5.92 -13.79 -9.32
N VAL A 147 -4.62 -13.94 -9.54
CA VAL A 147 -4.04 -14.75 -10.63
C VAL A 147 -4.37 -16.22 -10.45
N TYR A 148 -4.24 -16.76 -9.25
CA TYR A 148 -4.57 -18.18 -8.98
C TYR A 148 -6.06 -18.48 -9.21
N SER A 149 -6.94 -17.59 -8.75
CA SER A 149 -8.38 -17.70 -8.97
C SER A 149 -8.71 -17.72 -10.47
N LEU A 150 -8.04 -16.87 -11.25
CA LEU A 150 -8.22 -16.82 -12.71
C LEU A 150 -7.78 -18.13 -13.39
N LYS A 151 -6.60 -18.65 -13.02
CA LYS A 151 -6.07 -19.91 -13.57
C LYS A 151 -7.01 -21.09 -13.33
N ARG A 152 -7.58 -21.21 -12.14
CA ARG A 152 -8.52 -22.28 -11.78
C ARG A 152 -9.79 -22.21 -12.63
N GLN A 153 -10.35 -21.01 -12.84
CA GLN A 153 -11.57 -20.84 -13.65
C GLN A 153 -11.38 -21.19 -15.12
N VAL A 154 -10.18 -21.01 -15.67
CA VAL A 154 -9.84 -21.41 -17.04
C VAL A 154 -9.76 -22.94 -17.15
N HIS A 155 -9.33 -23.62 -16.11
CA HIS A 155 -9.22 -25.08 -16.10
C HIS A 155 -10.59 -25.78 -15.97
N ASP A 156 -11.52 -25.20 -15.20
CA ASP A 156 -12.87 -25.74 -14.97
C ASP A 156 -13.81 -25.51 -16.18
N THR A 157 -13.38 -24.76 -17.20
CA THR A 157 -14.16 -24.45 -18.42
C THR A 157 -13.76 -25.32 -19.63
N LYS A 158 -12.76 -26.21 -19.47
CA LYS A 158 -12.37 -27.24 -20.46
C LYS A 158 -12.92 -28.58 -20.06
#